data_2c66f257344a488cbd6f26a266a61ecc
#
_entry.id   2c66f257344a488cbd6f26a266a61ecc
#
_cell.length_a   1.000
_cell.length_b   1.000
_cell.length_c   1.000
_cell.angle_alpha   90.00
_cell.angle_beta   90.00
_cell.angle_gamma   90.00
#
_symmetry.space_group_name_H-M   'P 1'
#
loop_
_entity.id
_entity.type
_entity.pdbx_description
1 polymer ?
#
loop_
_entity_poly.entity_id
_entity_poly.type
_entity_poly.pdbx_seq_one_letter_code
_entity_poly.pdbx_strand_id
1 'polypeptide(L)'
;MLSSLLAQNLIKQGDFERVLWFVNLMKWLQRPRTANEKNINSETVYTVRLKYMLSMLSKNPEWQLNFVTTINILLEKILSPTQLSKVGFYNSGFIQEFIYRIKEKILPKMPLTDDLETLIYAIFPSENESLYIDCIDECVLNSFMNLFNDKLELHQKLKENILMASYLLSIQLLNGIVTIHNELNLSNLNEKIELLTEFKIETILQNLLINKTTNTLDVAFFNELNSIEHNIDQLYTSMQIQGAKTELVYLFQIQKRKLHRLRILLNFLNPQVLSALNLRLFVSHLIIEANHQKSLKAFLTDNLSLLTKKIVQANSHIGEHYVTYTWNEFKSMFVSAAGGGAITSLTVFLKFTLSKFGLVGFIKGLGDSMNYSSSFLLIQILGGTLATKQPSTTAPFMASELLKSTEEAQRAVVALLRTQFIAVLGNLS
;
A
#
# COMPACT_ATOMS: atom_id res chain seq x y z
N MET A 1 -0.26 -3.65 37.49
CA MET A 1 -0.12 -2.81 36.30
C MET A 1 -1.47 -2.28 35.81
N LEU A 2 -2.50 -3.11 35.48
CA LEU A 2 -3.81 -2.58 35.06
C LEU A 2 -4.46 -1.75 36.16
N SER A 3 -4.54 -2.27 37.40
CA SER A 3 -5.09 -1.56 38.53
C SER A 3 -4.39 -0.21 38.80
N SER A 4 -3.08 -0.14 38.64
CA SER A 4 -2.34 1.12 38.76
C SER A 4 -2.61 2.11 37.62
N LEU A 5 -2.94 1.63 36.41
CA LEU A 5 -3.36 2.49 35.32
C LEU A 5 -4.79 3.01 35.50
N LEU A 6 -5.74 2.14 35.92
CA LEU A 6 -7.13 2.53 36.11
C LEU A 6 -7.37 3.41 37.34
N ALA A 7 -6.53 3.29 38.37
CA ALA A 7 -6.61 4.12 39.59
C ALA A 7 -6.10 5.57 39.39
N GLN A 8 -5.46 5.88 38.25
CA GLN A 8 -4.95 7.23 37.98
C GLN A 8 -6.08 8.20 37.68
N ASN A 9 -6.11 9.34 38.37
CA ASN A 9 -7.00 10.44 38.06
C ASN A 9 -6.29 11.46 37.17
N LEU A 10 -6.61 11.44 35.87
CA LEU A 10 -5.94 12.26 34.83
C LEU A 10 -6.79 13.46 34.39
N ILE A 11 -7.94 13.68 35.02
CA ILE A 11 -8.89 14.74 34.63
C ILE A 11 -8.22 16.12 34.71
N LYS A 12 -7.41 16.35 35.75
CA LYS A 12 -6.72 17.62 35.97
C LYS A 12 -5.30 17.69 35.39
N GLN A 13 -4.83 16.61 34.75
CA GLN A 13 -3.46 16.56 34.19
C GLN A 13 -3.42 17.11 32.75
N GLY A 14 -2.21 17.28 32.22
CA GLY A 14 -2.00 17.78 30.87
C GLY A 14 -2.34 16.74 29.78
N ASP A 15 -2.39 17.20 28.54
CA ASP A 15 -2.72 16.34 27.40
C ASP A 15 -1.65 15.27 27.16
N PHE A 16 -0.39 15.60 27.41
CA PHE A 16 0.71 14.64 27.24
C PHE A 16 0.57 13.45 28.17
N GLU A 17 0.22 13.67 29.42
CA GLU A 17 0.03 12.61 30.44
C GLU A 17 -1.17 11.72 30.06
N ARG A 18 -2.25 12.32 29.54
CA ARG A 18 -3.43 11.56 29.08
C ARG A 18 -3.10 10.68 27.88
N VAL A 19 -2.37 11.22 26.89
CA VAL A 19 -1.93 10.47 25.71
C VAL A 19 -0.99 9.34 26.11
N LEU A 20 -0.01 9.61 26.98
CA LEU A 20 0.94 8.61 27.46
C LEU A 20 0.24 7.48 28.22
N TRP A 21 -0.72 7.83 29.08
CA TRP A 21 -1.57 6.87 29.78
C TRP A 21 -2.35 6.00 28.80
N PHE A 22 -2.97 6.60 27.81
CA PHE A 22 -3.76 5.86 26.79
C PHE A 22 -2.88 4.90 26.00
N VAL A 23 -1.71 5.34 25.55
CA VAL A 23 -0.73 4.48 24.87
C VAL A 23 -0.30 3.31 25.76
N ASN A 24 -0.03 3.56 27.06
CA ASN A 24 0.35 2.50 28.00
C ASN A 24 -0.81 1.51 28.27
N LEU A 25 -2.05 1.98 28.30
CA LEU A 25 -3.25 1.14 28.44
C LEU A 25 -3.42 0.26 27.20
N MET A 26 -3.30 0.82 26.00
CA MET A 26 -3.39 0.07 24.74
C MET A 26 -2.26 -0.95 24.62
N LYS A 27 -1.03 -0.58 24.95
CA LYS A 27 0.11 -1.52 25.02
C LYS A 27 -0.10 -2.63 26.05
N TRP A 28 -0.80 -2.35 27.15
CA TRP A 28 -1.18 -3.40 28.10
C TRP A 28 -2.20 -4.37 27.49
N LEU A 29 -3.17 -3.89 26.74
CA LEU A 29 -4.13 -4.74 26.01
C LEU A 29 -3.41 -5.63 24.97
N GLN A 30 -2.35 -5.13 24.33
CA GLN A 30 -1.62 -5.81 23.26
C GLN A 30 -0.59 -6.84 23.74
N ARG A 31 -0.11 -6.78 24.99
CA ARG A 31 0.97 -7.66 25.45
C ARG A 31 0.65 -9.15 25.30
N PRO A 32 1.44 -9.93 24.56
CA PRO A 32 1.27 -11.38 24.52
C PRO A 32 1.54 -11.97 25.91
N ARG A 33 0.83 -13.04 26.28
CA ARG A 33 0.99 -13.71 27.57
C ARG A 33 2.33 -14.44 27.68
N THR A 34 2.72 -15.16 26.65
CA THR A 34 4.02 -15.85 26.50
C THR A 34 4.23 -16.25 25.04
N ALA A 35 5.48 -16.55 24.63
CA ALA A 35 5.84 -16.92 23.27
C ALA A 35 5.14 -18.19 22.73
N ASN A 36 4.50 -18.99 23.58
CA ASN A 36 3.83 -20.25 23.23
C ASN A 36 2.32 -20.13 22.94
N GLU A 37 1.73 -18.94 23.07
CA GLU A 37 0.27 -18.76 22.93
C GLU A 37 -0.20 -18.50 21.48
N LYS A 38 0.63 -18.78 20.47
CA LYS A 38 0.20 -18.70 19.05
C LYS A 38 -0.89 -19.71 18.67
N ASN A 39 -1.26 -20.65 19.54
CA ASN A 39 -2.15 -21.78 19.27
C ASN A 39 -3.29 -21.98 20.27
N ILE A 40 -3.79 -20.93 20.93
CA ILE A 40 -4.96 -21.11 21.82
C ILE A 40 -6.23 -20.66 21.12
N ASN A 41 -7.14 -21.62 21.02
CA ASN A 41 -8.48 -21.58 20.46
C ASN A 41 -9.27 -20.31 20.80
N SER A 42 -9.89 -19.76 19.77
CA SER A 42 -11.13 -18.97 19.70
C SER A 42 -11.21 -17.59 20.32
N GLU A 43 -10.55 -17.22 21.39
CA GLU A 43 -10.58 -15.84 21.89
C GLU A 43 -9.21 -15.17 21.77
N THR A 44 -9.16 -14.03 21.09
CA THR A 44 -7.91 -13.24 20.97
C THR A 44 -7.52 -12.69 22.35
N VAL A 45 -6.21 -12.52 22.58
CA VAL A 45 -5.67 -11.92 23.82
C VAL A 45 -6.32 -10.56 24.11
N TYR A 46 -6.64 -9.81 23.08
CA TYR A 46 -7.37 -8.54 23.18
C TYR A 46 -8.75 -8.71 23.80
N THR A 47 -9.55 -9.67 23.31
CA THR A 47 -10.89 -9.94 23.84
C THR A 47 -10.84 -10.29 25.32
N VAL A 48 -9.96 -11.20 25.72
CA VAL A 48 -9.81 -11.63 27.14
C VAL A 48 -9.41 -10.46 28.03
N ARG A 49 -8.45 -9.65 27.60
CA ARG A 49 -7.98 -8.50 28.38
C ARG A 49 -8.99 -7.38 28.44
N LEU A 50 -9.70 -7.14 27.36
CA LEU A 50 -10.80 -6.17 27.34
C LEU A 50 -11.93 -6.60 28.29
N LYS A 51 -12.33 -7.88 28.28
CA LYS A 51 -13.27 -8.45 29.26
C LYS A 51 -12.80 -8.24 30.70
N TYR A 52 -11.51 -8.51 30.96
CA TYR A 52 -10.95 -8.31 32.29
C TYR A 52 -10.95 -6.83 32.70
N MET A 53 -10.56 -5.92 31.81
CA MET A 53 -10.62 -4.48 32.06
C MET A 53 -12.04 -4.02 32.37
N LEU A 54 -13.04 -4.43 31.58
CA LEU A 54 -14.45 -4.12 31.80
C LEU A 54 -14.92 -4.63 33.15
N SER A 55 -14.54 -5.84 33.57
CA SER A 55 -14.90 -6.38 34.89
C SER A 55 -14.26 -5.61 36.04
N MET A 56 -13.06 -5.06 35.85
CA MET A 56 -12.41 -4.21 36.86
C MET A 56 -13.08 -2.85 36.99
N LEU A 57 -13.49 -2.26 35.87
CA LEU A 57 -14.23 -0.99 35.83
C LEU A 57 -15.61 -1.14 36.48
N SER A 58 -16.34 -2.21 36.19
CA SER A 58 -17.67 -2.44 36.77
C SER A 58 -17.65 -2.63 38.30
N LYS A 59 -16.56 -3.16 38.86
CA LYS A 59 -16.37 -3.32 40.31
C LYS A 59 -15.97 -2.02 41.01
N ASN A 60 -15.48 -1.01 40.32
CA ASN A 60 -14.96 0.23 40.87
C ASN A 60 -15.57 1.45 40.14
N PRO A 61 -16.73 1.97 40.61
CA PRO A 61 -17.41 3.08 39.93
C PRO A 61 -16.56 4.36 39.79
N GLU A 62 -15.71 4.64 40.77
CA GLU A 62 -14.80 5.78 40.70
C GLU A 62 -13.78 5.64 39.54
N TRP A 63 -13.21 4.44 39.36
CA TRP A 63 -12.31 4.17 38.26
C TRP A 63 -13.03 4.25 36.92
N GLN A 64 -14.26 3.75 36.85
CA GLN A 64 -15.08 3.85 35.64
C GLN A 64 -15.34 5.31 35.26
N LEU A 65 -15.72 6.15 36.23
CA LEU A 65 -15.97 7.56 35.99
C LEU A 65 -14.71 8.28 35.47
N ASN A 66 -13.58 8.07 36.15
CA ASN A 66 -12.30 8.67 35.80
C ASN A 66 -11.85 8.19 34.40
N PHE A 67 -12.00 6.91 34.10
CA PHE A 67 -11.71 6.31 32.82
C PHE A 67 -12.53 6.93 31.68
N VAL A 68 -13.86 6.93 31.83
CA VAL A 68 -14.79 7.47 30.83
C VAL A 68 -14.52 8.96 30.60
N THR A 69 -14.34 9.74 31.66
CA THR A 69 -14.08 11.19 31.56
C THR A 69 -12.74 11.44 30.87
N THR A 70 -11.68 10.71 31.22
CA THR A 70 -10.35 10.88 30.60
C THR A 70 -10.39 10.54 29.11
N ILE A 71 -11.04 9.42 28.74
CA ILE A 71 -11.20 9.02 27.33
C ILE A 71 -12.01 10.07 26.56
N ASN A 72 -13.08 10.61 27.15
CA ASN A 72 -13.90 11.64 26.50
C ASN A 72 -13.08 12.90 26.17
N ILE A 73 -12.32 13.43 27.14
CA ILE A 73 -11.44 14.60 26.92
C ILE A 73 -10.44 14.30 25.81
N LEU A 74 -9.87 13.10 25.78
CA LEU A 74 -8.88 12.70 24.79
C LEU A 74 -9.51 12.56 23.41
N LEU A 75 -10.66 11.90 23.28
CA LEU A 75 -11.37 11.73 22.00
C LEU A 75 -11.85 13.05 21.42
N GLU A 76 -12.37 13.97 22.23
CA GLU A 76 -12.78 15.30 21.77
C GLU A 76 -11.64 16.05 21.07
N LYS A 77 -10.42 15.93 21.56
CA LYS A 77 -9.24 16.58 21.01
C LYS A 77 -8.72 15.88 19.77
N ILE A 78 -8.58 14.56 19.85
CA ILE A 78 -7.95 13.76 18.80
C ILE A 78 -8.88 13.55 17.60
N LEU A 79 -10.17 13.32 17.82
CA LEU A 79 -11.18 13.10 16.76
C LEU A 79 -11.74 14.43 16.22
N SER A 80 -10.88 15.42 16.00
CA SER A 80 -11.29 16.67 15.35
C SER A 80 -11.59 16.43 13.85
N PRO A 81 -12.43 17.26 13.21
CA PRO A 81 -12.76 17.13 11.79
C PRO A 81 -11.53 17.10 10.88
N THR A 82 -10.55 17.94 11.19
CA THR A 82 -9.29 18.02 10.45
C THR A 82 -8.45 16.74 10.57
N GLN A 83 -8.37 16.15 11.75
CA GLN A 83 -7.64 14.89 11.96
C GLN A 83 -8.36 13.72 11.28
N LEU A 84 -9.67 13.62 11.40
CA LEU A 84 -10.47 12.57 10.76
C LEU A 84 -10.39 12.60 9.23
N SER A 85 -10.29 13.80 8.64
CA SER A 85 -10.18 13.97 7.19
C SER A 85 -8.73 13.86 6.68
N LYS A 86 -7.71 14.00 7.55
CA LYS A 86 -6.29 14.11 7.15
C LYS A 86 -5.51 12.81 7.30
N VAL A 87 -5.84 11.96 8.30
CA VAL A 87 -5.07 10.73 8.59
C VAL A 87 -4.92 9.86 7.36
N GLY A 88 -3.69 9.51 7.01
CA GLY A 88 -3.38 8.70 5.84
C GLY A 88 -3.30 9.47 4.53
N PHE A 89 -3.53 10.80 4.50
CA PHE A 89 -3.51 11.59 3.27
C PHE A 89 -2.53 12.75 3.34
N TYR A 90 -1.61 12.79 2.38
CA TYR A 90 -0.72 13.92 2.18
C TYR A 90 -1.16 14.70 0.93
N ASN A 91 -1.19 16.04 1.01
CA ASN A 91 -1.67 16.89 -0.08
C ASN A 91 -0.53 17.38 -1.00
N SER A 92 0.62 16.68 -1.01
CA SER A 92 1.74 16.99 -1.88
C SER A 92 1.76 16.08 -3.11
N GLY A 93 2.52 16.48 -4.15
CA GLY A 93 2.74 15.64 -5.32
C GLY A 93 3.59 14.40 -5.00
N PHE A 94 3.64 13.45 -5.94
CA PHE A 94 4.35 12.18 -5.78
C PHE A 94 5.80 12.33 -5.29
N ILE A 95 6.58 13.23 -5.91
CA ILE A 95 8.01 13.42 -5.56
C ILE A 95 8.15 13.99 -4.15
N GLN A 96 7.30 14.97 -3.78
CA GLN A 96 7.34 15.59 -2.47
C GLN A 96 6.99 14.60 -1.37
N GLU A 97 5.98 13.76 -1.59
CA GLU A 97 5.59 12.68 -0.69
C GLU A 97 6.69 11.64 -0.55
N PHE A 98 7.34 11.25 -1.65
CA PHE A 98 8.47 10.33 -1.63
C PHE A 98 9.63 10.86 -0.77
N ILE A 99 10.01 12.12 -0.98
CA ILE A 99 11.08 12.77 -0.20
C ILE A 99 10.67 12.88 1.27
N TYR A 100 9.41 13.21 1.55
CA TYR A 100 8.89 13.29 2.91
C TYR A 100 9.02 11.95 3.63
N ARG A 101 8.61 10.84 3.03
CA ARG A 101 8.68 9.49 3.62
C ARG A 101 10.13 9.05 3.89
N ILE A 102 11.07 9.41 3.02
CA ILE A 102 12.50 9.17 3.26
C ILE A 102 12.99 9.98 4.46
N LYS A 103 12.65 11.26 4.52
CA LYS A 103 13.03 12.14 5.65
C LYS A 103 12.48 11.62 6.97
N GLU A 104 11.21 11.19 7.00
CA GLU A 104 10.57 10.62 8.20
C GLU A 104 11.27 9.35 8.70
N LYS A 105 11.82 8.52 7.80
CA LYS A 105 12.60 7.34 8.18
C LYS A 105 13.97 7.68 8.77
N ILE A 106 14.61 8.74 8.31
CA ILE A 106 15.94 9.16 8.77
C ILE A 106 15.82 10.02 10.03
N LEU A 107 14.87 10.93 10.05
CA LEU A 107 14.63 11.90 11.12
C LEU A 107 13.14 11.91 11.46
N PRO A 108 12.65 10.95 12.27
CA PRO A 108 11.25 10.91 12.64
C PRO A 108 10.87 12.16 13.43
N LYS A 109 9.70 12.73 13.12
CA LYS A 109 9.16 13.87 13.85
C LYS A 109 8.83 13.49 15.28
N MET A 110 8.98 14.46 16.17
CA MET A 110 8.51 14.32 17.55
C MET A 110 6.99 14.12 17.55
N PRO A 111 6.47 13.09 18.26
CA PRO A 111 5.04 12.85 18.29
C PRO A 111 4.30 14.04 18.92
N LEU A 112 3.33 14.59 18.20
CA LEU A 112 2.42 15.62 18.70
C LEU A 112 1.31 14.96 19.50
N THR A 113 0.90 15.56 20.60
CA THR A 113 -0.13 15.03 21.51
C THR A 113 -1.54 15.06 20.93
N ASP A 114 -1.75 15.83 19.89
CA ASP A 114 -3.02 16.07 19.21
C ASP A 114 -3.08 15.50 17.78
N ASP A 115 -2.06 14.76 17.36
CA ASP A 115 -2.01 14.13 16.05
C ASP A 115 -2.50 12.67 16.11
N LEU A 116 -3.69 12.43 15.55
CA LEU A 116 -4.34 11.12 15.53
C LEU A 116 -3.47 10.06 14.82
N GLU A 117 -2.81 10.42 13.73
CA GLU A 117 -1.96 9.49 12.96
C GLU A 117 -0.76 9.02 13.78
N THR A 118 -0.08 9.95 14.43
CA THR A 118 1.06 9.64 15.30
C THR A 118 0.64 8.79 16.49
N LEU A 119 -0.52 9.06 17.08
CA LEU A 119 -1.07 8.26 18.17
C LEU A 119 -1.37 6.82 17.73
N ILE A 120 -2.05 6.66 16.60
CA ILE A 120 -2.37 5.33 16.06
C ILE A 120 -1.08 4.55 15.79
N TYR A 121 -0.09 5.16 15.16
CA TYR A 121 1.18 4.50 14.89
C TYR A 121 1.96 4.16 16.18
N ALA A 122 1.87 4.99 17.23
CA ALA A 122 2.50 4.71 18.52
C ALA A 122 1.86 3.51 19.24
N ILE A 123 0.57 3.29 19.01
CA ILE A 123 -0.20 2.18 19.57
C ILE A 123 -0.07 0.94 18.68
N PHE A 124 -0.22 1.09 17.36
CA PHE A 124 -0.28 0.03 16.36
C PHE A 124 0.80 0.24 15.29
N PRO A 125 2.05 -0.16 15.54
CA PRO A 125 3.17 0.06 14.63
C PRO A 125 3.17 -0.84 13.37
N SER A 126 2.23 -1.74 13.23
CA SER A 126 2.10 -2.66 12.09
C SER A 126 0.68 -2.73 11.56
N GLU A 127 0.53 -2.81 10.22
CA GLU A 127 -0.77 -3.02 9.56
C GLU A 127 -1.46 -4.31 10.02
N ASN A 128 -0.69 -5.36 10.33
CA ASN A 128 -1.22 -6.65 10.79
C ASN A 128 -1.97 -6.54 12.13
N GLU A 129 -1.77 -5.46 12.87
CA GLU A 129 -2.47 -5.24 14.14
C GLU A 129 -3.95 -4.90 13.95
N SER A 130 -4.36 -4.47 12.74
CA SER A 130 -5.77 -4.33 12.38
C SER A 130 -6.53 -5.65 12.50
N LEU A 131 -5.89 -6.78 12.14
CA LEU A 131 -6.48 -8.12 12.25
C LEU A 131 -6.86 -8.49 13.69
N TYR A 132 -6.10 -8.01 14.68
CA TYR A 132 -6.45 -8.24 16.09
C TYR A 132 -7.70 -7.47 16.52
N ILE A 133 -7.88 -6.27 15.98
CA ILE A 133 -9.09 -5.47 16.22
C ILE A 133 -10.30 -6.14 15.57
N ASP A 134 -10.15 -6.68 14.35
CA ASP A 134 -11.21 -7.38 13.63
C ASP A 134 -11.66 -8.67 14.33
N CYS A 135 -10.79 -9.29 15.12
CA CYS A 135 -11.08 -10.49 15.89
C CYS A 135 -11.68 -10.24 17.29
N ILE A 136 -11.91 -8.98 17.71
CA ILE A 136 -12.55 -8.71 19.01
C ILE A 136 -14.01 -9.16 18.96
N ASP A 137 -14.46 -9.87 20.01
CA ASP A 137 -15.83 -10.31 20.15
C ASP A 137 -16.79 -9.11 20.18
N GLU A 138 -17.87 -9.19 19.41
CA GLU A 138 -18.85 -8.10 19.26
C GLU A 138 -19.56 -7.77 20.59
N CYS A 139 -19.89 -8.78 21.41
CA CYS A 139 -20.52 -8.56 22.72
C CYS A 139 -19.60 -7.76 23.66
N VAL A 140 -18.29 -8.01 23.59
CA VAL A 140 -17.31 -7.30 24.42
C VAL A 140 -17.14 -5.85 23.94
N LEU A 141 -17.14 -5.65 22.64
CA LEU A 141 -17.05 -4.32 22.06
C LEU A 141 -18.31 -3.49 22.34
N ASN A 142 -19.49 -4.10 22.26
CA ASN A 142 -20.76 -3.47 22.67
C ASN A 142 -20.75 -3.12 24.16
N SER A 143 -20.22 -3.98 25.02
CA SER A 143 -20.10 -3.70 26.47
C SER A 143 -19.13 -2.53 26.72
N PHE A 144 -18.07 -2.42 25.93
CA PHE A 144 -17.17 -1.26 25.97
C PHE A 144 -17.87 0.03 25.52
N MET A 145 -18.62 -0.01 24.43
CA MET A 145 -19.38 1.15 23.93
C MET A 145 -20.44 1.61 24.93
N ASN A 146 -21.10 0.68 25.61
CA ASN A 146 -22.12 0.99 26.62
C ASN A 146 -21.59 1.79 27.82
N LEU A 147 -20.26 1.77 28.09
CA LEU A 147 -19.68 2.64 29.13
C LEU A 147 -19.84 4.13 28.81
N PHE A 148 -20.06 4.48 27.55
CA PHE A 148 -20.14 5.87 27.06
C PHE A 148 -21.59 6.29 26.76
N ASN A 149 -22.59 5.42 26.89
CA ASN A 149 -23.99 5.69 26.53
C ASN A 149 -24.61 6.88 27.30
N ASP A 150 -24.19 7.12 28.53
CA ASP A 150 -24.70 8.23 29.35
C ASP A 150 -24.15 9.60 28.95
N LYS A 151 -23.24 9.66 27.97
CA LYS A 151 -22.59 10.89 27.49
C LYS A 151 -23.18 11.36 26.17
N LEU A 152 -24.44 11.81 26.22
CA LEU A 152 -25.19 12.30 25.05
C LEU A 152 -24.46 13.42 24.30
N GLU A 153 -23.81 14.34 25.03
CA GLU A 153 -23.06 15.46 24.47
C GLU A 153 -21.84 14.99 23.63
N LEU A 154 -21.13 13.97 24.10
CA LEU A 154 -20.01 13.41 23.35
C LEU A 154 -20.47 12.77 22.02
N HIS A 155 -21.56 12.02 22.05
CA HIS A 155 -22.11 11.41 20.84
C HIS A 155 -22.54 12.45 19.82
N GLN A 156 -23.17 13.55 20.26
CA GLN A 156 -23.58 14.63 19.38
C GLN A 156 -22.37 15.34 18.78
N LYS A 157 -21.37 15.69 19.59
CA LYS A 157 -20.15 16.33 19.14
C LYS A 157 -19.34 15.45 18.20
N LEU A 158 -19.23 14.15 18.47
CA LEU A 158 -18.59 13.20 17.58
C LEU A 158 -19.29 13.11 16.22
N LYS A 159 -20.63 13.07 16.20
CA LYS A 159 -21.42 13.12 14.96
C LYS A 159 -21.17 14.40 14.17
N GLU A 160 -21.15 15.56 14.84
CA GLU A 160 -20.84 16.85 14.20
C GLU A 160 -19.42 16.86 13.61
N ASN A 161 -18.42 16.32 14.33
CA ASN A 161 -17.05 16.22 13.87
C ASN A 161 -16.93 15.28 12.67
N ILE A 162 -17.60 14.13 12.67
CA ILE A 162 -17.62 13.18 11.55
C ILE A 162 -18.30 13.79 10.32
N LEU A 163 -19.42 14.49 10.50
CA LEU A 163 -20.12 15.16 9.41
C LEU A 163 -19.26 16.25 8.79
N MET A 164 -18.58 17.07 9.61
CA MET A 164 -17.65 18.08 9.13
C MET A 164 -16.42 17.48 8.44
N ALA A 165 -15.88 16.37 8.96
CA ALA A 165 -14.80 15.63 8.30
C ALA A 165 -15.22 15.07 6.95
N SER A 166 -16.45 14.54 6.85
CA SER A 166 -17.03 14.04 5.60
C SER A 166 -17.18 15.16 4.56
N TYR A 167 -17.62 16.34 4.99
CA TYR A 167 -17.70 17.54 4.14
C TYR A 167 -16.32 17.99 3.65
N LEU A 168 -15.33 18.06 4.54
CA LEU A 168 -13.96 18.38 4.16
C LEU A 168 -13.36 17.37 3.15
N LEU A 169 -13.65 16.08 3.33
CA LEU A 169 -13.22 15.04 2.41
C LEU A 169 -13.92 15.18 1.04
N SER A 170 -15.20 15.52 1.00
CA SER A 170 -15.92 15.72 -0.27
C SER A 170 -15.35 16.87 -1.09
N ILE A 171 -15.01 17.98 -0.44
CA ILE A 171 -14.32 19.11 -1.10
C ILE A 171 -12.94 18.68 -1.64
N GLN A 172 -12.19 17.93 -0.84
CA GLN A 172 -10.87 17.44 -1.28
C GLN A 172 -10.97 16.45 -2.43
N LEU A 173 -12.00 15.62 -2.46
CA LEU A 173 -12.30 14.71 -3.59
C LEU A 173 -12.60 15.49 -4.86
N LEU A 174 -13.48 16.48 -4.81
CA LEU A 174 -13.82 17.34 -5.94
C LEU A 174 -12.58 18.04 -6.50
N ASN A 175 -11.80 18.67 -5.65
CA ASN A 175 -10.57 19.36 -6.06
C ASN A 175 -9.57 18.38 -6.71
N GLY A 176 -9.45 17.17 -6.18
CA GLY A 176 -8.58 16.15 -6.73
C GLY A 176 -9.06 15.65 -8.11
N ILE A 177 -10.37 15.48 -8.29
CA ILE A 177 -10.96 15.08 -9.56
C ILE A 177 -10.75 16.16 -10.62
N VAL A 178 -10.98 17.43 -10.29
CA VAL A 178 -10.72 18.56 -11.19
C VAL A 178 -9.24 18.62 -11.59
N THR A 179 -8.33 18.37 -10.66
CA THR A 179 -6.89 18.32 -10.96
C THR A 179 -6.56 17.19 -11.93
N ILE A 180 -7.12 16.01 -11.73
CA ILE A 180 -6.96 14.86 -12.63
C ILE A 180 -7.52 15.18 -14.02
N HIS A 181 -8.70 15.82 -14.09
CA HIS A 181 -9.31 16.24 -15.34
C HIS A 181 -8.40 17.17 -16.14
N ASN A 182 -7.86 18.20 -15.49
CA ASN A 182 -6.97 19.16 -16.13
C ASN A 182 -5.66 18.54 -16.65
N GLU A 183 -5.15 17.50 -15.97
CA GLU A 183 -3.92 16.80 -16.38
C GLU A 183 -4.15 15.81 -17.53
N LEU A 184 -5.36 15.28 -17.69
CA LEU A 184 -5.62 14.23 -18.66
C LEU A 184 -5.79 14.74 -20.10
N ASN A 185 -6.24 15.97 -20.35
CA ASN A 185 -6.45 16.58 -21.68
C ASN A 185 -7.06 15.64 -22.76
N LEU A 186 -7.81 14.62 -22.35
CA LEU A 186 -8.28 13.52 -23.21
C LEU A 186 -9.74 13.75 -23.61
N SER A 187 -9.99 14.01 -24.89
CA SER A 187 -11.31 14.29 -25.44
C SER A 187 -12.39 13.21 -25.18
N ASN A 188 -11.98 11.95 -25.03
CA ASN A 188 -12.93 10.83 -24.80
C ASN A 188 -13.23 10.54 -23.32
N LEU A 189 -12.48 11.13 -22.41
CA LEU A 189 -12.69 11.01 -20.96
C LEU A 189 -13.52 12.17 -20.40
N ASN A 190 -13.69 13.25 -21.15
CA ASN A 190 -14.39 14.44 -20.71
C ASN A 190 -15.84 14.15 -20.31
N GLU A 191 -16.59 13.36 -21.07
CA GLU A 191 -17.98 12.99 -20.76
C GLU A 191 -18.09 12.18 -19.44
N LYS A 192 -17.12 11.30 -19.16
CA LYS A 192 -17.11 10.52 -17.91
C LYS A 192 -16.69 11.34 -16.69
N ILE A 193 -15.89 12.36 -16.90
CA ILE A 193 -15.44 13.26 -15.84
C ILE A 193 -16.47 14.36 -15.56
N GLU A 194 -17.25 14.79 -16.58
CA GLU A 194 -18.41 15.64 -16.37
C GLU A 194 -19.43 15.01 -15.40
N LEU A 195 -19.66 13.69 -15.53
CA LEU A 195 -20.49 12.94 -14.58
C LEU A 195 -19.94 12.93 -13.14
N LEU A 196 -18.64 13.09 -12.97
CA LEU A 196 -18.00 13.20 -11.63
C LEU A 196 -18.06 14.65 -11.08
N THR A 197 -18.14 15.66 -11.94
CA THR A 197 -18.29 17.08 -11.54
C THR A 197 -19.73 17.46 -11.17
N GLU A 198 -20.74 16.70 -11.60
CA GLU A 198 -22.12 16.80 -11.11
C GLU A 198 -22.32 16.25 -9.68
N PHE A 199 -21.26 16.18 -8.92
CA PHE A 199 -21.18 15.56 -7.61
C PHE A 199 -22.01 16.32 -6.57
N LYS A 200 -23.23 15.87 -6.33
CA LYS A 200 -24.17 16.49 -5.39
C LYS A 200 -23.85 16.19 -3.92
N ILE A 201 -22.90 15.29 -3.64
CA ILE A 201 -22.58 14.88 -2.26
C ILE A 201 -22.11 16.05 -1.40
N GLU A 202 -21.31 16.96 -1.97
CA GLU A 202 -20.90 18.16 -1.25
C GLU A 202 -22.11 19.00 -0.82
N THR A 203 -23.05 19.24 -1.75
CA THR A 203 -24.28 20.00 -1.49
C THR A 203 -25.15 19.30 -0.44
N ILE A 204 -25.27 17.97 -0.51
CA ILE A 204 -26.03 17.17 0.46
C ILE A 204 -25.39 17.27 1.84
N LEU A 205 -24.06 17.10 1.95
CA LEU A 205 -23.34 17.20 3.21
C LEU A 205 -23.37 18.61 3.80
N GLN A 206 -23.31 19.64 2.95
CA GLN A 206 -23.48 21.02 3.36
C GLN A 206 -24.88 21.27 3.95
N ASN A 207 -25.92 20.75 3.30
CA ASN A 207 -27.29 20.84 3.81
C ASN A 207 -27.48 20.09 5.13
N LEU A 208 -26.86 18.94 5.29
CA LEU A 208 -26.86 18.19 6.55
C LEU A 208 -26.17 18.94 7.68
N LEU A 209 -25.05 19.64 7.38
CA LEU A 209 -24.34 20.50 8.34
C LEU A 209 -25.21 21.67 8.79
N ILE A 210 -25.90 22.33 7.86
CA ILE A 210 -26.76 23.48 8.13
C ILE A 210 -27.98 23.05 8.96
N ASN A 211 -28.63 21.97 8.58
CA ASN A 211 -29.88 21.51 9.18
C ASN A 211 -29.67 20.65 10.43
N LYS A 212 -28.43 20.25 10.75
CA LYS A 212 -28.06 19.35 11.85
C LYS A 212 -28.87 18.03 11.91
N THR A 213 -29.42 17.62 10.78
CA THR A 213 -30.23 16.40 10.66
C THR A 213 -29.45 15.34 9.90
N THR A 214 -29.31 14.14 10.47
CA THR A 214 -28.64 12.98 9.86
C THR A 214 -29.61 12.01 9.18
N ASN A 215 -30.92 12.31 9.19
CA ASN A 215 -31.98 11.39 8.76
C ASN A 215 -32.11 11.24 7.23
N THR A 216 -31.30 11.93 6.43
CA THR A 216 -31.41 11.97 4.96
C THR A 216 -30.29 11.24 4.22
N LEU A 217 -29.46 10.47 4.92
CA LEU A 217 -28.53 9.54 4.28
C LEU A 217 -29.30 8.30 3.83
N ASP A 218 -30.02 8.43 2.75
CA ASP A 218 -30.85 7.37 2.17
C ASP A 218 -30.04 6.43 1.23
N VAL A 219 -30.70 5.40 0.75
CA VAL A 219 -30.11 4.42 -0.17
C VAL A 219 -29.65 5.10 -1.47
N ALA A 220 -30.35 6.14 -1.91
CA ALA A 220 -30.00 6.87 -3.14
C ALA A 220 -28.62 7.54 -3.02
N PHE A 221 -28.31 8.12 -1.87
CA PHE A 221 -27.01 8.73 -1.60
C PHE A 221 -25.86 7.70 -1.65
N PHE A 222 -26.05 6.52 -1.06
CA PHE A 222 -25.04 5.46 -1.12
C PHE A 222 -24.88 4.86 -2.52
N ASN A 223 -25.97 4.81 -3.31
CA ASN A 223 -25.90 4.41 -4.73
C ASN A 223 -25.10 5.42 -5.57
N GLU A 224 -25.21 6.71 -5.28
CA GLU A 224 -24.40 7.75 -5.92
C GLU A 224 -22.91 7.57 -5.59
N LEU A 225 -22.55 7.32 -4.32
CA LEU A 225 -21.19 6.98 -3.92
C LEU A 225 -20.65 5.74 -4.65
N ASN A 226 -21.47 4.70 -4.82
CA ASN A 226 -21.08 3.50 -5.56
C ASN A 226 -20.82 3.81 -7.05
N SER A 227 -21.65 4.67 -7.65
CA SER A 227 -21.46 5.11 -9.03
C SER A 227 -20.13 5.83 -9.22
N ILE A 228 -19.78 6.72 -8.29
CA ILE A 228 -18.50 7.44 -8.32
C ILE A 228 -17.31 6.51 -8.18
N GLU A 229 -17.38 5.56 -7.26
CA GLU A 229 -16.32 4.55 -7.10
C GLU A 229 -16.13 3.75 -8.39
N HIS A 230 -17.21 3.30 -8.99
CA HIS A 230 -17.19 2.59 -10.26
C HIS A 230 -16.57 3.44 -11.38
N ASN A 231 -16.93 4.71 -11.48
CA ASN A 231 -16.38 5.63 -12.49
C ASN A 231 -14.87 5.86 -12.26
N ILE A 232 -14.42 6.04 -11.02
CA ILE A 232 -13.00 6.15 -10.68
C ILE A 232 -12.26 4.86 -11.09
N ASP A 233 -12.80 3.69 -10.83
CA ASP A 233 -12.19 2.41 -11.21
C ASP A 233 -12.13 2.23 -12.74
N GLN A 234 -13.15 2.64 -13.48
CA GLN A 234 -13.12 2.64 -14.95
C GLN A 234 -12.07 3.59 -15.52
N LEU A 235 -11.95 4.81 -14.95
CA LEU A 235 -10.91 5.76 -15.34
C LEU A 235 -9.52 5.19 -15.07
N TYR A 236 -9.32 4.59 -13.91
CA TYR A 236 -8.05 3.95 -13.56
C TYR A 236 -7.69 2.81 -14.53
N THR A 237 -8.68 1.99 -14.90
CA THR A 237 -8.49 0.90 -15.88
C THR A 237 -8.14 1.42 -17.27
N SER A 238 -8.80 2.48 -17.73
CA SER A 238 -8.48 3.11 -19.02
C SER A 238 -7.08 3.71 -19.06
N MET A 239 -6.62 4.28 -17.92
CA MET A 239 -5.25 4.75 -17.76
C MET A 239 -4.22 3.61 -17.78
N GLN A 240 -4.58 2.42 -17.28
CA GLN A 240 -3.70 1.24 -17.38
C GLN A 240 -3.42 0.86 -18.83
N ILE A 241 -4.41 0.99 -19.70
CA ILE A 241 -4.31 0.65 -21.12
C ILE A 241 -3.53 1.72 -21.89
N GLN A 242 -3.84 2.99 -21.69
CA GLN A 242 -3.24 4.12 -22.43
C GLN A 242 -1.87 4.55 -21.86
N GLY A 243 -1.63 4.23 -20.60
CA GLY A 243 -0.49 4.64 -19.79
C GLY A 243 -0.59 6.05 -19.25
N ALA A 244 -0.21 6.19 -18.01
CA ALA A 244 -0.28 7.44 -17.30
C ALA A 244 1.06 7.83 -16.67
N LYS A 245 1.23 9.14 -16.45
CA LYS A 245 2.32 9.65 -15.63
C LYS A 245 2.18 9.13 -14.20
N THR A 246 3.29 8.88 -13.52
CA THR A 246 3.31 8.41 -12.12
C THR A 246 2.55 9.36 -11.18
N GLU A 247 2.64 10.68 -11.43
CA GLU A 247 1.93 11.69 -10.67
C GLU A 247 0.41 11.49 -10.74
N LEU A 248 -0.10 11.19 -11.92
CA LEU A 248 -1.52 10.97 -12.15
C LEU A 248 -2.02 9.68 -11.46
N VAL A 249 -1.22 8.60 -11.52
CA VAL A 249 -1.50 7.35 -10.79
C VAL A 249 -1.60 7.62 -9.30
N TYR A 250 -0.67 8.39 -8.77
CA TYR A 250 -0.64 8.79 -7.37
C TYR A 250 -1.90 9.58 -6.96
N LEU A 251 -2.31 10.56 -7.77
CA LEU A 251 -3.53 11.33 -7.53
C LEU A 251 -4.78 10.42 -7.49
N PHE A 252 -4.90 9.48 -8.42
CA PHE A 252 -6.01 8.52 -8.42
C PHE A 252 -6.04 7.65 -7.16
N GLN A 253 -4.90 7.11 -6.76
CA GLN A 253 -4.82 6.29 -5.55
C GLN A 253 -5.26 7.07 -4.31
N ILE A 254 -4.86 8.34 -4.20
CA ILE A 254 -5.31 9.21 -3.11
C ILE A 254 -6.83 9.41 -3.16
N GLN A 255 -7.41 9.70 -4.33
CA GLN A 255 -8.86 9.91 -4.44
C GLN A 255 -9.64 8.65 -4.05
N LYS A 256 -9.20 7.49 -4.50
CA LYS A 256 -9.82 6.20 -4.13
C LYS A 256 -9.80 5.97 -2.61
N ARG A 257 -8.68 6.24 -1.96
CA ARG A 257 -8.54 6.11 -0.50
C ARG A 257 -9.40 7.13 0.25
N LYS A 258 -9.49 8.38 -0.24
CA LYS A 258 -10.37 9.41 0.33
C LYS A 258 -11.84 9.01 0.21
N LEU A 259 -12.27 8.47 -0.93
CA LEU A 259 -13.63 8.01 -1.13
C LEU A 259 -13.98 6.86 -0.18
N HIS A 260 -13.07 5.90 -0.01
CA HIS A 260 -13.23 4.81 0.94
C HIS A 260 -13.38 5.33 2.39
N ARG A 261 -12.53 6.30 2.79
CA ARG A 261 -12.64 6.97 4.09
C ARG A 261 -13.98 7.69 4.25
N LEU A 262 -14.42 8.42 3.23
CA LEU A 262 -15.70 9.10 3.24
C LEU A 262 -16.84 8.12 3.50
N ARG A 263 -16.84 6.98 2.82
CA ARG A 263 -17.84 5.91 3.03
C ARG A 263 -17.85 5.39 4.46
N ILE A 264 -16.68 5.15 5.05
CA ILE A 264 -16.59 4.68 6.44
C ILE A 264 -17.15 5.73 7.41
N LEU A 265 -16.82 7.00 7.24
CA LEU A 265 -17.32 8.08 8.08
C LEU A 265 -18.83 8.24 7.95
N LEU A 266 -19.38 8.13 6.75
CA LEU A 266 -20.82 8.23 6.50
C LEU A 266 -21.60 7.06 7.07
N ASN A 267 -21.03 5.84 7.09
CA ASN A 267 -21.63 4.70 7.77
C ASN A 267 -21.79 4.94 9.28
N PHE A 268 -20.91 5.72 9.91
CA PHE A 268 -21.06 6.12 11.31
C PHE A 268 -22.22 7.08 11.56
N LEU A 269 -22.59 7.88 10.54
CA LEU A 269 -23.70 8.85 10.68
C LEU A 269 -25.07 8.19 10.55
N ASN A 270 -25.14 6.95 10.04
CA ASN A 270 -26.38 6.22 9.91
C ASN A 270 -26.86 5.74 11.31
N PRO A 271 -28.00 6.24 11.83
CA PRO A 271 -28.48 5.93 13.18
C PRO A 271 -28.83 4.45 13.40
N GLN A 272 -29.10 3.70 12.31
CA GLN A 272 -29.39 2.27 12.37
C GLN A 272 -28.13 1.40 12.51
N VAL A 273 -26.94 1.97 12.42
CA VAL A 273 -25.70 1.22 12.20
C VAL A 273 -24.55 1.65 13.14
N LEU A 274 -24.86 2.33 14.27
CA LEU A 274 -23.85 2.55 15.31
C LEU A 274 -23.61 1.22 16.04
N SER A 275 -23.02 0.27 15.31
CA SER A 275 -22.72 -1.07 15.78
C SER A 275 -21.24 -1.20 16.09
N ALA A 276 -20.92 -2.15 16.95
CA ALA A 276 -19.55 -2.58 17.21
C ALA A 276 -18.76 -2.86 15.91
N LEU A 277 -19.46 -3.32 14.86
CA LEU A 277 -18.89 -3.56 13.54
C LEU A 277 -18.32 -2.28 12.90
N ASN A 278 -19.07 -1.16 12.94
CA ASN A 278 -18.59 0.10 12.37
C ASN A 278 -17.39 0.67 13.12
N LEU A 279 -17.39 0.57 14.46
CA LEU A 279 -16.22 0.98 15.25
C LEU A 279 -15.00 0.14 14.88
N ARG A 280 -15.16 -1.17 14.73
CA ARG A 280 -14.11 -2.08 14.32
C ARG A 280 -13.55 -1.69 12.94
N LEU A 281 -14.41 -1.57 11.94
CA LEU A 281 -14.01 -1.17 10.57
C LEU A 281 -13.31 0.19 10.56
N PHE A 282 -13.79 1.15 11.35
CA PHE A 282 -13.17 2.46 11.42
C PHE A 282 -11.77 2.41 12.04
N VAL A 283 -11.61 1.73 13.18
CA VAL A 283 -10.30 1.61 13.85
C VAL A 283 -9.31 0.82 12.99
N SER A 284 -9.74 -0.31 12.41
CA SER A 284 -8.90 -1.10 11.48
C SER A 284 -8.47 -0.28 10.29
N HIS A 285 -9.37 0.49 9.68
CA HIS A 285 -9.02 1.37 8.57
C HIS A 285 -8.01 2.47 8.98
N LEU A 286 -8.19 3.07 10.15
CA LEU A 286 -7.23 4.06 10.66
C LEU A 286 -5.82 3.46 10.87
N ILE A 287 -5.75 2.22 11.39
CA ILE A 287 -4.47 1.52 11.59
C ILE A 287 -3.79 1.26 10.24
N ILE A 288 -4.52 0.74 9.25
CA ILE A 288 -4.01 0.45 7.92
C ILE A 288 -3.49 1.73 7.27
N GLU A 289 -4.29 2.81 7.28
CA GLU A 289 -3.94 4.07 6.63
C GLU A 289 -2.74 4.77 7.28
N ALA A 290 -2.66 4.80 8.62
CA ALA A 290 -1.54 5.38 9.33
C ALA A 290 -0.22 4.64 9.06
N ASN A 291 -0.26 3.30 9.02
CA ASN A 291 0.91 2.49 8.69
C ASN A 291 1.29 2.58 7.21
N HIS A 292 0.29 2.56 6.31
CA HIS A 292 0.51 2.72 4.88
C HIS A 292 1.19 4.05 4.55
N GLN A 293 0.80 5.14 5.21
CA GLN A 293 1.42 6.46 5.01
C GLN A 293 2.91 6.47 5.39
N LYS A 294 3.33 5.70 6.39
CA LYS A 294 4.75 5.58 6.79
C LYS A 294 5.54 4.56 5.98
N SER A 295 4.87 3.69 5.23
CA SER A 295 5.50 2.64 4.43
C SER A 295 5.98 3.15 3.07
N LEU A 296 7.31 3.28 2.90
CA LEU A 296 7.91 3.59 1.60
C LEU A 296 7.69 2.46 0.59
N LYS A 297 7.70 1.19 1.04
CA LYS A 297 7.46 0.03 0.19
C LYS A 297 6.04 0.06 -0.39
N ALA A 298 5.02 0.26 0.45
CA ALA A 298 3.64 0.35 0.00
C ALA A 298 3.46 1.50 -1.00
N PHE A 299 4.02 2.67 -0.69
CA PHE A 299 3.99 3.83 -1.59
C PHE A 299 4.56 3.53 -2.98
N LEU A 300 5.74 2.90 -3.05
CA LEU A 300 6.37 2.55 -4.32
C LEU A 300 5.58 1.47 -5.05
N THR A 301 5.10 0.44 -4.34
CA THR A 301 4.32 -0.64 -4.95
C THR A 301 3.06 -0.11 -5.60
N ASP A 302 2.30 0.74 -4.91
CA ASP A 302 1.03 1.27 -5.41
C ASP A 302 1.21 2.19 -6.63
N ASN A 303 2.24 3.03 -6.60
CA ASN A 303 2.39 4.08 -7.60
C ASN A 303 3.27 3.68 -8.79
N LEU A 304 4.22 2.76 -8.60
CA LEU A 304 5.14 2.33 -9.67
C LEU A 304 4.68 1.05 -10.39
N SER A 305 3.65 0.38 -9.92
CA SER A 305 3.15 -0.86 -10.53
C SER A 305 2.79 -0.69 -12.02
N LEU A 306 2.13 0.41 -12.38
CA LEU A 306 1.77 0.72 -13.77
C LEU A 306 2.99 1.09 -14.61
N LEU A 307 3.93 1.85 -14.05
CA LEU A 307 5.18 2.17 -14.73
C LEU A 307 5.98 0.89 -15.00
N THR A 308 6.08 0.00 -14.03
CA THR A 308 6.74 -1.29 -14.18
C THR A 308 6.10 -2.13 -15.29
N LYS A 309 4.76 -2.23 -15.31
CA LYS A 309 4.04 -2.91 -16.40
C LYS A 309 4.38 -2.33 -17.76
N LYS A 310 4.41 -1.00 -17.91
CA LYS A 310 4.75 -0.33 -19.17
C LYS A 310 6.20 -0.56 -19.58
N ILE A 311 7.14 -0.46 -18.66
CA ILE A 311 8.55 -0.76 -18.95
C ILE A 311 8.70 -2.19 -19.45
N VAL A 312 8.01 -3.14 -18.79
CA VAL A 312 8.02 -4.55 -19.21
C VAL A 312 7.40 -4.72 -20.58
N GLN A 313 6.24 -4.10 -20.86
CA GLN A 313 5.58 -4.16 -22.17
C GLN A 313 6.42 -3.52 -23.26
N ALA A 314 7.02 -2.35 -23.03
CA ALA A 314 7.87 -1.67 -24.01
C ALA A 314 9.14 -2.47 -24.34
N ASN A 315 9.63 -3.26 -23.40
CA ASN A 315 10.80 -4.10 -23.56
C ASN A 315 10.46 -5.57 -23.83
N SER A 316 9.19 -5.93 -24.03
CA SER A 316 8.74 -7.32 -24.20
C SER A 316 9.41 -8.06 -25.37
N HIS A 317 9.78 -7.33 -26.44
CA HIS A 317 10.48 -7.88 -27.58
C HIS A 317 11.97 -8.17 -27.33
N ILE A 318 12.54 -7.59 -26.25
CA ILE A 318 13.92 -7.84 -25.89
C ILE A 318 14.06 -9.26 -25.35
N GLY A 319 14.82 -10.08 -26.06
CA GLY A 319 15.07 -11.45 -25.67
C GLY A 319 14.09 -12.49 -26.24
N GLU A 320 13.05 -12.09 -26.95
CA GLU A 320 12.11 -13.01 -27.61
C GLU A 320 12.86 -14.01 -28.52
N HIS A 321 13.85 -13.56 -29.28
CA HIS A 321 14.66 -14.39 -30.19
C HIS A 321 15.49 -15.47 -29.48
N TYR A 322 15.66 -15.38 -28.17
CA TYR A 322 16.36 -16.38 -27.37
C TYR A 322 15.44 -17.45 -26.77
N VAL A 323 14.13 -17.40 -27.10
CA VAL A 323 13.17 -18.43 -26.66
C VAL A 323 12.64 -19.13 -27.90
N THR A 324 12.84 -20.45 -27.96
CA THR A 324 12.47 -21.25 -29.14
C THR A 324 11.21 -22.07 -28.89
N TYR A 325 10.22 -21.92 -29.75
CA TYR A 325 8.98 -22.66 -29.72
C TYR A 325 8.92 -23.77 -30.78
N THR A 326 9.54 -23.53 -31.96
CA THR A 326 9.53 -24.43 -33.11
C THR A 326 10.85 -25.20 -33.26
N TRP A 327 10.78 -26.34 -33.94
CA TRP A 327 11.96 -27.16 -34.22
C TRP A 327 13.01 -26.47 -35.10
N ASN A 328 12.57 -25.61 -35.98
CA ASN A 328 13.47 -24.85 -36.86
C ASN A 328 14.24 -23.78 -36.05
N GLU A 329 13.58 -23.06 -35.17
CA GLU A 329 14.21 -22.10 -34.24
C GLU A 329 15.22 -22.82 -33.32
N PHE A 330 14.86 -24.01 -32.85
CA PHE A 330 15.72 -24.83 -32.02
C PHE A 330 17.02 -25.22 -32.72
N LYS A 331 16.96 -25.66 -34.02
CA LYS A 331 18.15 -25.94 -34.83
C LYS A 331 18.96 -24.68 -35.07
N SER A 332 18.34 -23.57 -35.40
CA SER A 332 18.99 -22.28 -35.61
C SER A 332 19.72 -21.84 -34.33
N MET A 333 19.11 -21.99 -33.17
CA MET A 333 19.73 -21.68 -31.89
C MET A 333 20.96 -22.54 -31.62
N PHE A 334 20.90 -23.86 -31.92
CA PHE A 334 22.05 -24.75 -31.78
C PHE A 334 23.23 -24.29 -32.64
N VAL A 335 23.00 -23.98 -33.94
CA VAL A 335 24.02 -23.52 -34.85
C VAL A 335 24.64 -22.18 -34.40
N SER A 336 23.79 -21.26 -33.98
CA SER A 336 24.25 -19.95 -33.45
C SER A 336 25.08 -20.14 -32.15
N ALA A 337 24.68 -21.05 -31.28
CA ALA A 337 25.41 -21.37 -30.05
C ALA A 337 26.73 -22.08 -30.35
N ALA A 338 26.79 -23.03 -31.30
CA ALA A 338 28.02 -23.69 -31.73
C ALA A 338 29.01 -22.70 -32.33
N GLY A 339 28.53 -21.74 -33.14
CA GLY A 339 29.35 -20.62 -33.64
C GLY A 339 29.94 -19.77 -32.51
N GLY A 340 29.12 -19.43 -31.50
CA GLY A 340 29.58 -18.72 -30.31
C GLY A 340 30.62 -19.50 -29.50
N GLY A 341 30.42 -20.80 -29.34
CA GLY A 341 31.39 -21.73 -28.71
C GLY A 341 32.72 -21.83 -29.43
N ALA A 342 32.69 -21.98 -30.78
CA ALA A 342 33.88 -22.04 -31.60
C ALA A 342 34.71 -20.78 -31.48
N ILE A 343 34.12 -19.58 -31.56
CA ILE A 343 34.83 -18.31 -31.37
C ILE A 343 35.40 -18.19 -29.96
N THR A 344 34.67 -18.63 -28.94
CA THR A 344 35.15 -18.63 -27.54
C THR A 344 36.37 -19.55 -27.40
N SER A 345 36.33 -20.74 -27.99
CA SER A 345 37.46 -21.70 -28.00
C SER A 345 38.71 -21.07 -28.70
N LEU A 346 38.52 -20.40 -29.84
CA LEU A 346 39.58 -19.65 -30.52
C LEU A 346 40.16 -18.53 -29.62
N THR A 347 39.33 -17.83 -28.91
CA THR A 347 39.71 -16.79 -27.94
C THR A 347 40.63 -17.33 -26.86
N VAL A 348 40.25 -18.49 -26.28
CA VAL A 348 41.06 -19.19 -25.28
C VAL A 348 42.40 -19.65 -25.86
N PHE A 349 42.39 -20.21 -27.05
CA PHE A 349 43.63 -20.60 -27.75
C PHE A 349 44.55 -19.39 -27.96
N LEU A 350 44.03 -18.27 -28.46
CA LEU A 350 44.79 -17.04 -28.63
C LEU A 350 45.37 -16.50 -27.31
N LYS A 351 44.60 -16.56 -26.23
CA LYS A 351 45.06 -16.19 -24.89
C LYS A 351 46.29 -17.01 -24.46
N PHE A 352 46.23 -18.34 -24.63
CA PHE A 352 47.38 -19.18 -24.29
C PHE A 352 48.58 -18.90 -25.20
N THR A 353 48.36 -18.56 -26.47
CA THR A 353 49.42 -18.19 -27.38
C THR A 353 50.05 -16.84 -26.97
N LEU A 354 49.25 -15.83 -26.66
CA LEU A 354 49.72 -14.54 -26.12
C LEU A 354 50.54 -14.71 -24.83
N SER A 355 50.18 -15.66 -23.97
CA SER A 355 50.94 -15.96 -22.75
C SER A 355 52.35 -16.47 -23.02
N LYS A 356 52.63 -17.08 -24.20
CA LYS A 356 53.97 -17.58 -24.60
C LYS A 356 54.91 -16.45 -25.02
N PHE A 357 54.41 -15.26 -25.35
CA PHE A 357 55.22 -14.12 -25.71
C PHE A 357 55.87 -13.39 -24.53
N GLY A 358 55.77 -13.94 -23.31
CA GLY A 358 56.44 -13.38 -22.13
C GLY A 358 55.90 -12.02 -21.65
N LEU A 359 54.74 -11.61 -22.09
CA LEU A 359 54.08 -10.38 -21.65
C LEU A 359 53.75 -10.47 -20.16
N VAL A 360 54.14 -9.43 -19.39
CA VAL A 360 53.91 -9.38 -17.94
C VAL A 360 53.15 -8.14 -17.51
N GLY A 361 52.48 -8.21 -16.36
CA GLY A 361 51.83 -7.06 -15.74
C GLY A 361 50.72 -6.45 -16.60
N PHE A 362 50.68 -5.14 -16.68
CA PHE A 362 49.67 -4.35 -17.37
C PHE A 362 49.52 -4.69 -18.86
N ILE A 363 50.66 -4.91 -19.57
CA ILE A 363 50.63 -5.21 -21.00
C ILE A 363 49.94 -6.53 -21.28
N LYS A 364 50.16 -7.56 -20.45
CA LYS A 364 49.45 -8.84 -20.55
C LYS A 364 47.97 -8.65 -20.35
N GLY A 365 47.59 -7.90 -19.31
CA GLY A 365 46.17 -7.60 -19.00
C GLY A 365 45.46 -6.88 -20.13
N LEU A 366 46.16 -5.90 -20.78
CA LEU A 366 45.64 -5.18 -21.94
C LEU A 366 45.44 -6.12 -23.13
N GLY A 367 46.42 -6.97 -23.43
CA GLY A 367 46.32 -7.95 -24.52
C GLY A 367 45.23 -8.96 -24.35
N ASP A 368 45.08 -9.51 -23.14
CA ASP A 368 43.97 -10.41 -22.79
C ASP A 368 42.61 -9.71 -22.93
N SER A 369 42.51 -8.47 -22.46
CA SER A 369 41.28 -7.65 -22.52
C SER A 369 40.87 -7.37 -23.98
N MET A 370 41.81 -7.00 -24.83
CA MET A 370 41.56 -6.76 -26.26
C MET A 370 41.13 -8.06 -26.97
N ASN A 371 41.77 -9.19 -26.66
CA ASN A 371 41.39 -10.49 -27.20
C ASN A 371 39.94 -10.85 -26.85
N TYR A 372 39.53 -10.72 -25.59
CA TYR A 372 38.15 -11.00 -25.16
C TYR A 372 37.13 -10.02 -25.75
N SER A 373 37.44 -8.73 -25.73
CA SER A 373 36.54 -7.69 -26.26
C SER A 373 36.30 -7.87 -27.77
N SER A 374 37.36 -8.08 -28.56
CA SER A 374 37.21 -8.35 -29.99
C SER A 374 36.47 -9.64 -30.29
N SER A 375 36.67 -10.68 -29.50
CA SER A 375 35.95 -11.95 -29.60
C SER A 375 34.44 -11.79 -29.35
N PHE A 376 34.05 -11.10 -28.28
CA PHE A 376 32.65 -10.83 -28.01
C PHE A 376 31.98 -9.96 -29.07
N LEU A 377 32.71 -8.98 -29.63
CA LEU A 377 32.24 -8.18 -30.75
C LEU A 377 32.02 -9.06 -32.00
N LEU A 378 32.95 -9.96 -32.28
CA LEU A 378 32.86 -10.89 -33.40
C LEU A 378 31.70 -11.84 -33.27
N ILE A 379 31.47 -12.42 -32.06
CA ILE A 379 30.28 -13.25 -31.74
C ILE A 379 29.01 -12.48 -32.06
N GLN A 380 28.94 -11.22 -31.64
CA GLN A 380 27.74 -10.38 -31.85
C GLN A 380 27.51 -10.10 -33.34
N ILE A 381 28.55 -9.76 -34.10
CA ILE A 381 28.47 -9.45 -35.55
C ILE A 381 28.03 -10.70 -36.34
N LEU A 382 28.56 -11.87 -36.00
CA LEU A 382 28.23 -13.13 -36.65
C LEU A 382 26.92 -13.77 -36.18
N GLY A 383 26.22 -13.15 -35.24
CA GLY A 383 24.97 -13.67 -34.70
C GLY A 383 25.14 -14.90 -33.81
N GLY A 384 26.31 -15.09 -33.23
CA GLY A 384 26.60 -16.18 -32.31
C GLY A 384 25.91 -15.97 -30.95
N THR A 385 25.48 -17.05 -30.32
CA THR A 385 24.78 -17.03 -29.02
C THR A 385 25.63 -17.65 -27.93
N LEU A 386 25.71 -16.98 -26.77
CA LEU A 386 26.34 -17.53 -25.56
C LEU A 386 25.28 -17.85 -24.52
N ALA A 387 25.26 -19.10 -24.05
CA ALA A 387 24.31 -19.58 -23.05
C ALA A 387 24.30 -18.74 -21.76
N THR A 388 25.45 -18.18 -21.38
CA THR A 388 25.61 -17.37 -20.17
C THR A 388 24.91 -16.00 -20.25
N LYS A 389 24.64 -15.47 -21.45
CA LYS A 389 23.95 -14.17 -21.64
C LYS A 389 22.44 -14.31 -21.74
N GLN A 390 21.92 -15.48 -22.09
CA GLN A 390 20.48 -15.69 -22.30
C GLN A 390 19.60 -15.31 -21.11
N PRO A 391 19.90 -15.69 -19.84
CA PRO A 391 19.00 -15.36 -18.72
C PRO A 391 18.77 -13.86 -18.53
N SER A 392 19.80 -13.05 -18.71
CA SER A 392 19.69 -11.59 -18.54
C SER A 392 18.95 -10.92 -19.70
N THR A 393 19.12 -11.43 -20.93
CA THR A 393 18.46 -10.85 -22.13
C THR A 393 17.00 -11.29 -22.25
N THR A 394 16.62 -12.46 -21.75
CA THR A 394 15.24 -12.98 -21.79
C THR A 394 14.36 -12.47 -20.65
N ALA A 395 14.93 -11.85 -19.62
CA ALA A 395 14.17 -11.39 -18.46
C ALA A 395 13.00 -10.44 -18.79
N PRO A 396 13.13 -9.43 -19.70
CA PRO A 396 12.01 -8.57 -20.07
C PRO A 396 10.88 -9.33 -20.77
N PHE A 397 11.23 -10.24 -21.68
CA PHE A 397 10.27 -11.11 -22.35
C PHE A 397 9.51 -11.98 -21.34
N MET A 398 10.23 -12.68 -20.46
CA MET A 398 9.62 -13.52 -19.42
C MET A 398 8.71 -12.73 -18.49
N ALA A 399 9.11 -11.52 -18.12
CA ALA A 399 8.28 -10.62 -17.31
C ALA A 399 6.98 -10.23 -18.05
N SER A 400 7.03 -10.03 -19.37
CA SER A 400 5.83 -9.73 -20.16
C SER A 400 4.87 -10.91 -20.24
N GLU A 401 5.38 -12.14 -20.41
CA GLU A 401 4.55 -13.35 -20.43
C GLU A 401 3.85 -13.62 -19.08
N LEU A 402 4.55 -13.34 -17.96
CA LEU A 402 3.97 -13.40 -16.60
C LEU A 402 2.80 -12.43 -16.41
N LEU A 403 2.79 -11.30 -17.12
CA LEU A 403 1.70 -10.32 -17.04
C LEU A 403 0.47 -10.70 -17.86
N LYS A 404 0.59 -11.63 -18.83
CA LYS A 404 -0.52 -12.08 -19.68
C LYS A 404 -1.39 -13.11 -18.98
N SER A 405 -0.84 -14.31 -18.77
CA SER A 405 -1.52 -15.40 -18.06
C SER A 405 -0.54 -16.39 -17.44
N THR A 406 -1.01 -17.13 -16.45
CA THR A 406 -0.20 -18.20 -15.81
C THR A 406 0.17 -19.31 -16.81
N GLU A 407 -0.71 -19.62 -17.77
CA GLU A 407 -0.46 -20.66 -18.76
C GLU A 407 0.59 -20.22 -19.78
N GLU A 408 0.55 -18.97 -20.26
CA GLU A 408 1.57 -18.42 -21.17
C GLU A 408 2.92 -18.34 -20.47
N ALA A 409 2.95 -17.91 -19.22
CA ALA A 409 4.15 -17.91 -18.40
C ALA A 409 4.77 -19.30 -18.26
N GLN A 410 3.96 -20.33 -17.99
CA GLN A 410 4.46 -21.72 -17.89
C GLN A 410 5.03 -22.21 -19.21
N ARG A 411 4.36 -21.95 -20.34
CA ARG A 411 4.85 -22.30 -21.69
C ARG A 411 6.18 -21.60 -21.98
N ALA A 412 6.30 -20.32 -21.66
CA ALA A 412 7.53 -19.56 -21.86
C ALA A 412 8.69 -20.07 -21.00
N VAL A 413 8.44 -20.44 -19.74
CA VAL A 413 9.46 -21.04 -18.86
C VAL A 413 9.97 -22.37 -19.44
N VAL A 414 9.08 -23.26 -19.87
CA VAL A 414 9.46 -24.54 -20.47
C VAL A 414 10.27 -24.34 -21.76
N ALA A 415 9.83 -23.40 -22.63
CA ALA A 415 10.52 -23.06 -23.86
C ALA A 415 11.93 -22.47 -23.57
N LEU A 416 12.04 -21.59 -22.56
CA LEU A 416 13.30 -21.01 -22.14
C LEU A 416 14.27 -22.08 -21.62
N LEU A 417 13.82 -22.99 -20.75
CA LEU A 417 14.67 -24.06 -20.22
C LEU A 417 15.19 -24.97 -21.34
N ARG A 418 14.32 -25.31 -22.30
CA ARG A 418 14.70 -26.09 -23.49
C ARG A 418 15.73 -25.35 -24.34
N THR A 419 15.55 -24.05 -24.54
CA THR A 419 16.48 -23.22 -25.31
C THR A 419 17.81 -23.06 -24.60
N GLN A 420 17.81 -22.91 -23.28
CA GLN A 420 19.04 -22.87 -22.48
C GLN A 420 19.84 -24.17 -22.63
N PHE A 421 19.17 -25.31 -22.54
CA PHE A 421 19.80 -26.60 -22.67
C PHE A 421 20.50 -26.77 -24.02
N ILE A 422 19.81 -26.39 -25.12
CA ILE A 422 20.41 -26.50 -26.46
C ILE A 422 21.55 -25.50 -26.69
N ALA A 423 21.43 -24.30 -26.08
CA ALA A 423 22.50 -23.31 -26.16
C ALA A 423 23.77 -23.76 -25.42
N VAL A 424 23.62 -24.41 -24.27
CA VAL A 424 24.75 -25.02 -23.54
C VAL A 424 25.39 -26.10 -24.38
N LEU A 425 24.59 -27.03 -24.94
CA LEU A 425 25.11 -28.09 -25.82
C LEU A 425 25.82 -27.53 -27.04
N GLY A 426 25.26 -26.52 -27.69
CA GLY A 426 25.89 -25.85 -28.82
C GLY A 426 27.21 -25.17 -28.45
N ASN A 427 27.30 -24.51 -27.31
CA ASN A 427 28.54 -23.89 -26.86
C ASN A 427 29.68 -24.88 -26.49
N LEU A 428 29.30 -26.13 -26.17
CA LEU A 428 30.24 -27.20 -25.81
C LEU A 428 30.68 -28.07 -27.02
N SER A 429 29.94 -28.02 -28.14
CA SER A 429 30.24 -28.78 -29.36
C SER A 429 31.29 -28.10 -30.22
#